data_4ec02e85db24971cbcf39d523bbc8321
#
_entry.id   4ec02e85db24971cbcf39d523bbc8321
#
_cell.length_a   1.000
_cell.length_b   1.000
_cell.length_c   1.000
_cell.angle_alpha   90.00
_cell.angle_beta   90.00
_cell.angle_gamma   90.00
#
_symmetry.space_group_name_H-M   'P 1'
#
loop_
_entity.id
_entity.type
_entity.pdbx_description
1 polymer ?
#
loop_
_entity_poly.entity_id
_entity_poly.type
_entity_poly.pdbx_seq_one_letter_code
_entity_poly.pdbx_strand_id
1 'polypeptide(L)'
;ASKGLGAEQISYYERTGERTRWVNNLFSGMPTYQISPSYNSTSTLSQALNAYHLWLPENVWYIFAYLLGFYIMLRAFDFRQSLAALGSIIWAFSSYFLIIIAAGHIWKVMALAYLPPMIGGIVMAYRGKNLWGLIVTSIFAAFEVNANHAQMTYYFLFPILFIIIAYLVEAIRQRQVAHWLK
;
A
#
# COMPACT_ATOMS: atom_id res chain seq x y z
N ALA A 1 16.73 -11.60 4.43
CA ALA A 1 16.26 -12.53 3.38
C ALA A 1 16.19 -11.84 2.02
N SER A 2 15.47 -10.73 1.85
CA SER A 2 15.28 -10.03 0.55
C SER A 2 16.60 -9.57 -0.09
N LYS A 3 17.57 -9.08 0.68
CA LYS A 3 18.90 -8.71 0.16
C LYS A 3 19.67 -9.88 -0.44
N GLY A 4 19.56 -11.08 0.16
CA GLY A 4 20.20 -12.28 -0.37
C GLY A 4 19.56 -12.79 -1.66
N LEU A 5 18.25 -12.63 -1.79
CA LEU A 5 17.51 -13.02 -3.00
C LEU A 5 17.85 -12.13 -4.22
N GLY A 6 18.21 -10.87 -3.97
CA GLY A 6 18.63 -9.95 -5.03
C GLY A 6 20.12 -10.02 -5.40
N ALA A 7 20.93 -10.79 -4.67
CA ALA A 7 22.38 -10.82 -4.86
C ALA A 7 22.79 -11.29 -6.27
N GLU A 8 22.10 -12.29 -6.82
CA GLU A 8 22.37 -12.79 -8.18
C GLU A 8 22.07 -11.73 -9.24
N GLN A 9 21.02 -10.94 -9.09
CA GLN A 9 20.70 -9.83 -10.00
C GLN A 9 21.76 -8.74 -9.95
N ILE A 10 22.24 -8.42 -8.77
CA ILE A 10 23.28 -7.41 -8.56
C ILE A 10 24.59 -7.88 -9.24
N SER A 11 25.02 -9.10 -8.94
CA SER A 11 26.25 -9.65 -9.53
C SER A 11 26.17 -9.81 -11.04
N TYR A 12 25.01 -10.14 -11.58
CA TYR A 12 24.80 -10.18 -13.02
C TYR A 12 24.92 -8.77 -13.63
N TYR A 13 24.28 -7.78 -13.02
CA TYR A 13 24.36 -6.39 -13.47
C TYR A 13 25.78 -5.82 -13.41
N GLU A 14 26.51 -6.09 -12.34
CA GLU A 14 27.89 -5.65 -12.18
C GLU A 14 28.84 -6.24 -13.26
N ARG A 15 28.55 -7.47 -13.72
CA ARG A 15 29.35 -8.18 -14.71
C ARG A 15 29.00 -7.82 -16.16
N THR A 16 27.72 -7.58 -16.45
CA THR A 16 27.22 -7.45 -17.83
C THR A 16 26.71 -6.05 -18.18
N GLY A 17 26.42 -5.20 -17.17
CA GLY A 17 25.74 -3.92 -17.36
C GLY A 17 24.24 -4.08 -17.64
N GLU A 18 23.72 -5.31 -17.75
CA GLU A 18 22.33 -5.61 -18.07
C GLU A 18 21.57 -6.18 -16.87
N ARG A 19 20.27 -5.93 -16.81
CA ARG A 19 19.42 -6.50 -15.76
C ARG A 19 18.88 -7.85 -16.21
N THR A 20 19.18 -8.90 -15.43
CA THR A 20 18.53 -10.19 -15.66
C THR A 20 17.07 -10.16 -15.27
N ARG A 21 16.23 -10.82 -16.07
CA ARG A 21 14.82 -11.06 -15.75
C ARG A 21 14.57 -12.44 -15.14
N TRP A 22 15.63 -13.22 -14.94
CA TRP A 22 15.61 -14.57 -14.40
C TRP A 22 16.74 -14.76 -13.40
N VAL A 23 16.48 -15.51 -12.32
CA VAL A 23 17.47 -15.94 -11.33
C VAL A 23 17.38 -17.45 -11.13
N ASN A 24 18.52 -18.08 -10.87
CA ASN A 24 18.64 -19.53 -10.74
C ASN A 24 18.74 -20.01 -9.28
N ASN A 25 18.89 -19.11 -8.33
CA ASN A 25 19.19 -19.41 -6.93
C ASN A 25 17.99 -19.97 -6.12
N LEU A 26 16.79 -20.00 -6.69
CA LEU A 26 15.58 -20.52 -6.04
C LEU A 26 14.76 -21.39 -6.98
N PHE A 27 14.24 -22.52 -6.47
CA PHE A 27 13.31 -23.41 -7.15
C PHE A 27 13.73 -23.80 -8.57
N SER A 28 15.02 -24.00 -8.81
CA SER A 28 15.60 -24.27 -10.14
C SER A 28 15.41 -23.13 -11.16
N GLY A 29 15.14 -21.94 -10.68
CA GLY A 29 14.97 -20.73 -11.45
C GLY A 29 13.56 -20.12 -11.39
N MET A 30 13.52 -18.80 -11.28
CA MET A 30 12.26 -18.06 -11.29
C MET A 30 12.43 -16.64 -11.83
N PRO A 31 11.33 -16.03 -12.32
CA PRO A 31 11.36 -14.65 -12.79
C PRO A 31 11.70 -13.67 -11.69
N THR A 32 12.54 -12.67 -12.01
CA THR A 32 13.00 -11.66 -11.03
C THR A 32 11.90 -10.80 -10.44
N TYR A 33 10.79 -10.56 -11.17
CA TYR A 33 9.67 -9.78 -10.67
C TYR A 33 8.93 -10.42 -9.48
N GLN A 34 9.13 -11.73 -9.25
CA GLN A 34 8.55 -12.44 -8.10
C GLN A 34 9.42 -12.37 -6.85
N ILE A 35 10.72 -12.12 -7.01
CA ILE A 35 11.70 -12.17 -5.92
C ILE A 35 12.07 -10.78 -5.43
N SER A 36 12.38 -9.91 -6.37
CA SER A 36 12.82 -8.54 -6.11
C SER A 36 12.42 -7.70 -7.30
N PRO A 37 11.30 -7.03 -7.26
CA PRO A 37 10.90 -6.13 -8.31
C PRO A 37 11.86 -4.96 -8.35
N SER A 38 12.94 -5.11 -9.09
CA SER A 38 13.90 -4.05 -9.39
C SER A 38 13.41 -3.19 -10.56
N TYR A 39 12.10 -2.90 -10.57
CA TYR A 39 11.57 -1.89 -11.49
C TYR A 39 11.94 -0.53 -10.92
N ASN A 40 12.64 0.25 -11.70
CA ASN A 40 12.80 1.65 -11.36
C ASN A 40 11.41 2.28 -11.41
N SER A 41 10.87 2.56 -10.25
CA SER A 41 9.81 3.54 -10.15
C SER A 41 10.30 4.80 -10.85
N THR A 42 9.40 5.52 -11.51
CA THR A 42 9.77 6.83 -12.07
C THR A 42 10.39 7.66 -10.94
N SER A 43 11.34 8.53 -11.27
CA SER A 43 11.99 9.40 -10.28
C SER A 43 10.95 10.17 -9.43
N THR A 44 9.86 10.58 -10.05
CA THR A 44 8.72 11.25 -9.38
C THR A 44 8.04 10.37 -8.33
N LEU A 45 7.75 9.11 -8.64
CA LEU A 45 7.12 8.20 -7.70
C LEU A 45 8.05 7.89 -6.52
N SER A 46 9.34 7.69 -6.80
CA SER A 46 10.34 7.48 -5.74
C SER A 46 10.47 8.70 -4.82
N GLN A 47 10.42 9.90 -5.36
CA GLN A 47 10.44 11.14 -4.55
C GLN A 47 9.16 11.26 -3.71
N ALA A 48 7.99 10.97 -4.27
CA ALA A 48 6.72 10.98 -3.53
C ALA A 48 6.71 9.93 -2.40
N LEU A 49 7.24 8.73 -2.64
CA LEU A 49 7.40 7.71 -1.61
C LEU A 49 8.33 8.18 -0.49
N ASN A 50 9.51 8.72 -0.84
CA ASN A 50 10.46 9.22 0.15
C ASN A 50 9.87 10.38 0.97
N ALA A 51 9.11 11.27 0.32
CA ALA A 51 8.42 12.36 1.00
C ALA A 51 7.35 11.82 1.98
N TYR A 52 6.58 10.81 1.58
CA TYR A 52 5.60 10.16 2.45
C TYR A 52 6.26 9.43 3.62
N HIS A 53 7.42 8.82 3.40
CA HIS A 53 8.20 8.14 4.43
C HIS A 53 9.05 9.10 5.28
N LEU A 54 9.02 10.42 5.01
CA LEU A 54 9.79 11.45 5.69
C LEU A 54 11.31 11.16 5.73
N TRP A 55 11.85 10.42 4.77
CA TRP A 55 13.25 9.97 4.75
C TRP A 55 13.68 9.23 6.03
N LEU A 56 12.75 8.67 6.79
CA LEU A 56 13.02 7.94 8.01
C LEU A 56 13.75 6.62 7.70
N PRO A 57 14.54 6.09 8.66
CA PRO A 57 15.11 4.74 8.55
C PRO A 57 14.05 3.67 8.30
N GLU A 58 14.44 2.59 7.58
CA GLU A 58 13.54 1.58 7.03
C GLU A 58 12.50 1.05 8.04
N ASN A 59 12.93 0.61 9.21
CA ASN A 59 12.01 0.05 10.21
C ASN A 59 11.10 1.12 10.87
N VAL A 60 11.56 2.36 10.91
CA VAL A 60 10.81 3.47 11.52
C VAL A 60 9.70 3.94 10.62
N TRP A 61 9.97 4.11 9.31
CA TRP A 61 8.95 4.56 8.39
C TRP A 61 7.84 3.53 8.17
N TYR A 62 8.10 2.21 8.32
CA TYR A 62 7.03 1.20 8.27
C TYR A 62 5.96 1.45 9.33
N ILE A 63 6.39 1.61 10.59
CA ILE A 63 5.47 1.89 11.69
C ILE A 63 4.79 3.25 11.51
N PHE A 64 5.53 4.26 11.07
CA PHE A 64 4.97 5.58 10.75
C PHE A 64 3.90 5.49 9.67
N ALA A 65 4.15 4.76 8.58
CA ALA A 65 3.20 4.57 7.49
C ALA A 65 1.93 3.83 7.94
N TYR A 66 2.04 2.83 8.84
CA TYR A 66 0.89 2.18 9.46
C TYR A 66 0.08 3.16 10.32
N LEU A 67 0.74 3.95 11.16
CA LEU A 67 0.09 4.96 11.99
C LEU A 67 -0.67 5.97 11.13
N LEU A 68 0.03 6.59 10.19
CA LEU A 68 -0.52 7.66 9.35
C LEU A 68 -1.61 7.13 8.42
N GLY A 69 -1.36 5.99 7.77
CA GLY A 69 -2.30 5.40 6.82
C GLY A 69 -3.62 5.01 7.48
N PHE A 70 -3.57 4.37 8.64
CA PHE A 70 -4.78 3.98 9.36
C PHE A 70 -5.50 5.20 9.97
N TYR A 71 -4.75 6.21 10.42
CA TYR A 71 -5.32 7.48 10.86
C TYR A 71 -6.11 8.18 9.75
N ILE A 72 -5.53 8.27 8.54
CA ILE A 72 -6.22 8.84 7.37
C ILE A 72 -7.52 8.10 7.11
N MET A 73 -7.49 6.77 7.11
CA MET A 73 -8.68 5.94 6.90
C MET A 73 -9.76 6.23 7.97
N LEU A 74 -9.42 6.18 9.25
CA LEU A 74 -10.39 6.43 10.32
C LEU A 74 -10.95 7.86 10.27
N ARG A 75 -10.14 8.85 9.89
CA ARG A 75 -10.62 10.22 9.67
C ARG A 75 -11.55 10.34 8.47
N ALA A 76 -11.35 9.53 7.43
CA ALA A 76 -12.27 9.46 6.30
C ALA A 76 -13.64 8.88 6.70
N PHE A 77 -13.68 7.99 7.69
CA PHE A 77 -14.91 7.47 8.31
C PHE A 77 -15.51 8.40 9.37
N ASP A 78 -15.00 9.63 9.53
CA ASP A 78 -15.43 10.64 10.50
C ASP A 78 -15.24 10.28 11.98
N PHE A 79 -14.37 9.33 12.30
CA PHE A 79 -13.99 9.11 13.68
C PHE A 79 -13.35 10.38 14.29
N ARG A 80 -13.62 10.64 15.57
CA ARG A 80 -12.98 11.73 16.30
C ARG A 80 -11.46 11.57 16.29
N GLN A 81 -10.72 12.69 16.32
CA GLN A 81 -9.25 12.67 16.23
C GLN A 81 -8.59 11.76 17.26
N SER A 82 -9.05 11.81 18.53
CA SER A 82 -8.53 10.96 19.60
C SER A 82 -8.78 9.47 19.37
N LEU A 83 -9.95 9.09 18.86
CA LEU A 83 -10.28 7.71 18.53
C LEU A 83 -9.51 7.23 17.30
N ALA A 84 -9.34 8.09 16.31
CA ALA A 84 -8.54 7.79 15.14
C ALA A 84 -7.06 7.58 15.51
N ALA A 85 -6.51 8.42 16.39
CA ALA A 85 -5.15 8.26 16.89
C ALA A 85 -4.99 6.96 17.70
N LEU A 86 -5.91 6.67 18.62
CA LEU A 86 -5.88 5.43 19.40
C LEU A 86 -5.98 4.20 18.49
N GLY A 87 -6.91 4.19 17.54
CA GLY A 87 -7.08 3.10 16.58
C GLY A 87 -5.83 2.88 15.73
N SER A 88 -5.15 3.97 15.32
CA SER A 88 -3.91 3.91 14.55
C SER A 88 -2.76 3.31 15.36
N ILE A 89 -2.66 3.64 16.65
CA ILE A 89 -1.67 3.04 17.55
C ILE A 89 -1.93 1.54 17.70
N ILE A 90 -3.18 1.14 17.97
CA ILE A 90 -3.55 -0.27 18.11
C ILE A 90 -3.23 -1.04 16.82
N TRP A 91 -3.54 -0.46 15.66
CA TRP A 91 -3.23 -1.04 14.37
C TRP A 91 -1.73 -1.19 14.17
N ALA A 92 -0.96 -0.10 14.25
CA ALA A 92 0.47 -0.08 13.93
C ALA A 92 1.32 -0.97 14.84
N PHE A 93 0.95 -1.10 16.11
CA PHE A 93 1.65 -1.93 17.10
C PHE A 93 1.01 -3.30 17.29
N SER A 94 0.12 -3.73 16.38
CA SER A 94 -0.38 -5.10 16.38
C SER A 94 0.80 -6.08 16.20
N SER A 95 0.77 -7.17 16.94
CA SER A 95 1.80 -8.21 16.92
C SER A 95 2.06 -8.76 15.51
N TYR A 96 1.03 -8.84 14.69
CA TYR A 96 1.14 -9.29 13.31
C TYR A 96 2.11 -8.44 12.49
N PHE A 97 2.02 -7.10 12.57
CA PHE A 97 2.89 -6.21 11.81
C PHE A 97 4.34 -6.28 12.29
N LEU A 98 4.55 -6.37 13.59
CA LEU A 98 5.89 -6.52 14.15
C LEU A 98 6.53 -7.85 13.70
N ILE A 99 5.75 -8.93 13.66
CA ILE A 99 6.22 -10.25 13.20
C ILE A 99 6.60 -10.22 11.72
N ILE A 100 5.76 -9.64 10.83
CA ILE A 100 6.07 -9.62 9.39
C ILE A 100 7.25 -8.68 9.05
N ILE A 101 7.43 -7.60 9.81
CA ILE A 101 8.61 -6.73 9.70
C ILE A 101 9.86 -7.50 10.11
N ALA A 102 9.84 -8.17 11.27
CA ALA A 102 10.95 -8.97 11.77
C ALA A 102 11.28 -10.15 10.83
N ALA A 103 10.28 -10.78 10.23
CA ALA A 103 10.43 -11.84 9.24
C ALA A 103 10.97 -11.35 7.89
N GLY A 104 11.01 -10.02 7.65
CA GLY A 104 11.54 -9.43 6.41
C GLY A 104 10.59 -9.53 5.21
N HIS A 105 9.28 -9.65 5.44
CA HIS A 105 8.26 -9.64 4.39
C HIS A 105 7.94 -8.21 3.90
N ILE A 106 8.97 -7.49 3.44
CA ILE A 106 8.95 -6.05 3.19
C ILE A 106 7.84 -5.63 2.22
N TRP A 107 7.65 -6.35 1.10
CA TRP A 107 6.61 -6.04 0.12
C TRP A 107 5.21 -6.13 0.71
N LYS A 108 4.97 -7.13 1.56
CA LYS A 108 3.73 -7.28 2.30
C LYS A 108 3.53 -6.17 3.32
N VAL A 109 4.61 -5.77 4.01
CA VAL A 109 4.61 -4.63 4.94
C VAL A 109 4.18 -3.35 4.23
N MET A 110 4.77 -3.07 3.05
CA MET A 110 4.44 -1.89 2.25
C MET A 110 2.99 -1.90 1.77
N ALA A 111 2.53 -3.01 1.19
CA ALA A 111 1.15 -3.15 0.72
C ALA A 111 0.15 -2.88 1.86
N LEU A 112 0.36 -3.46 3.03
CA LEU A 112 -0.49 -3.25 4.20
C LEU A 112 -0.45 -1.82 4.77
N ALA A 113 0.62 -1.05 4.48
CA ALA A 113 0.72 0.35 4.87
C ALA A 113 -0.08 1.30 3.96
N TYR A 114 -0.18 0.97 2.66
CA TYR A 114 -0.80 1.85 1.67
C TYR A 114 -2.29 1.59 1.46
N LEU A 115 -2.76 0.40 1.77
CA LEU A 115 -4.16 0.02 1.60
C LEU A 115 -5.16 0.80 2.48
N PRO A 116 -4.93 1.01 3.78
CA PRO A 116 -5.85 1.78 4.60
C PRO A 116 -6.08 3.22 4.08
N PRO A 117 -5.05 4.01 3.75
CA PRO A 117 -5.29 5.36 3.24
C PRO A 117 -5.93 5.36 1.85
N MET A 118 -5.68 4.37 1.00
CA MET A 118 -6.38 4.20 -0.27
C MET A 118 -7.89 4.00 -0.04
N ILE A 119 -8.27 3.13 0.88
CA ILE A 119 -9.67 2.95 1.30
C ILE A 119 -10.25 4.25 1.85
N GLY A 120 -9.48 4.97 2.67
CA GLY A 120 -9.87 6.29 3.17
C GLY A 120 -10.18 7.28 2.06
N GLY A 121 -9.38 7.31 1.00
CA GLY A 121 -9.62 8.15 -0.17
C GLY A 121 -10.92 7.79 -0.89
N ILE A 122 -11.20 6.50 -1.10
CA ILE A 122 -12.47 6.02 -1.69
C ILE A 122 -13.66 6.50 -0.86
N VAL A 123 -13.59 6.33 0.46
CA VAL A 123 -14.65 6.78 1.38
C VAL A 123 -14.83 8.31 1.34
N MET A 124 -13.74 9.08 1.27
CA MET A 124 -13.81 10.55 1.11
C MET A 124 -14.55 10.94 -0.16
N ALA A 125 -14.28 10.25 -1.27
CA ALA A 125 -14.98 10.54 -2.54
C ALA A 125 -16.48 10.29 -2.41
N TYR A 126 -16.91 9.15 -1.90
CA TYR A 126 -18.33 8.86 -1.68
C TYR A 126 -19.03 9.80 -0.68
N ARG A 127 -18.27 10.42 0.22
CA ARG A 127 -18.77 11.43 1.16
C ARG A 127 -18.73 12.87 0.64
N GLY A 128 -18.60 13.04 -0.67
CA GLY A 128 -18.64 14.34 -1.34
C GLY A 128 -17.35 15.15 -1.32
N LYS A 129 -16.24 14.58 -0.76
CA LYS A 129 -14.91 15.20 -0.84
C LYS A 129 -14.15 14.68 -2.07
N ASN A 130 -14.78 14.79 -3.24
CA ASN A 130 -14.35 14.13 -4.48
C ASN A 130 -12.91 14.40 -4.85
N LEU A 131 -12.46 15.66 -4.81
CA LEU A 131 -11.09 16.03 -5.17
C LEU A 131 -10.06 15.41 -4.21
N TRP A 132 -10.26 15.53 -2.92
CA TRP A 132 -9.38 14.94 -1.92
C TRP A 132 -9.41 13.41 -1.95
N GLY A 133 -10.61 12.83 -2.13
CA GLY A 133 -10.78 11.40 -2.30
C GLY A 133 -10.00 10.88 -3.52
N LEU A 134 -10.11 11.55 -4.67
CA LEU A 134 -9.39 11.21 -5.89
C LEU A 134 -7.87 11.29 -5.68
N ILE A 135 -7.37 12.40 -5.12
CA ILE A 135 -5.92 12.60 -4.88
C ILE A 135 -5.38 11.50 -3.97
N VAL A 136 -6.02 11.29 -2.81
CA VAL A 136 -5.56 10.29 -1.83
C VAL A 136 -5.61 8.89 -2.42
N THR A 137 -6.73 8.50 -3.05
CA THR A 137 -6.85 7.17 -3.68
C THR A 137 -5.79 6.96 -4.75
N SER A 138 -5.58 7.93 -5.64
CA SER A 138 -4.62 7.78 -6.76
C SER A 138 -3.18 7.65 -6.27
N ILE A 139 -2.77 8.47 -5.29
CA ILE A 139 -1.42 8.40 -4.72
C ILE A 139 -1.18 7.05 -4.06
N PHE A 140 -2.09 6.61 -3.18
CA PHE A 140 -1.90 5.35 -2.46
C PHE A 140 -2.12 4.11 -3.33
N ALA A 141 -2.96 4.19 -4.37
CA ALA A 141 -3.02 3.14 -5.39
C ALA A 141 -1.70 3.01 -6.17
N ALA A 142 -1.06 4.13 -6.51
CA ALA A 142 0.26 4.10 -7.15
C ALA A 142 1.33 3.49 -6.22
N PHE A 143 1.30 3.81 -4.93
CA PHE A 143 2.20 3.22 -3.94
C PHE A 143 1.94 1.73 -3.76
N GLU A 144 0.67 1.31 -3.75
CA GLU A 144 0.26 -0.09 -3.62
C GLU A 144 0.76 -0.92 -4.82
N VAL A 145 0.54 -0.43 -6.04
CA VAL A 145 1.05 -1.09 -7.26
C VAL A 145 2.57 -1.17 -7.23
N ASN A 146 3.25 -0.12 -6.77
CA ASN A 146 4.71 -0.11 -6.63
C ASN A 146 5.22 -1.09 -5.57
N ALA A 147 4.44 -1.38 -4.52
CA ALA A 147 4.77 -2.41 -3.53
C ALA A 147 4.77 -3.83 -4.12
N ASN A 148 4.15 -4.02 -5.29
CA ASN A 148 4.17 -5.25 -6.09
C ASN A 148 3.84 -6.53 -5.30
N HIS A 149 2.86 -6.46 -4.39
CA HIS A 149 2.39 -7.61 -3.64
C HIS A 149 0.96 -7.99 -4.07
N ALA A 150 0.85 -8.55 -5.29
CA ALA A 150 -0.42 -8.85 -5.96
C ALA A 150 -1.42 -9.64 -5.08
N GLN A 151 -0.93 -10.55 -4.24
CA GLN A 151 -1.78 -11.33 -3.33
C GLN A 151 -2.49 -10.45 -2.30
N MET A 152 -1.80 -9.48 -1.71
CA MET A 152 -2.41 -8.57 -0.73
C MET A 152 -3.37 -7.61 -1.41
N THR A 153 -2.99 -7.05 -2.55
CA THR A 153 -3.87 -6.22 -3.38
C THR A 153 -5.16 -6.96 -3.72
N TYR A 154 -5.07 -8.22 -4.14
CA TYR A 154 -6.24 -9.06 -4.43
C TYR A 154 -7.16 -9.23 -3.21
N TYR A 155 -6.61 -9.53 -2.04
CA TYR A 155 -7.41 -9.69 -0.82
C TYR A 155 -8.15 -8.41 -0.43
N PHE A 156 -7.55 -7.26 -0.66
CA PHE A 156 -8.16 -5.97 -0.34
C PHE A 156 -9.19 -5.49 -1.36
N LEU A 157 -9.25 -6.09 -2.54
CA LEU A 157 -10.36 -5.85 -3.46
C LEU A 157 -11.72 -6.24 -2.85
N PHE A 158 -11.77 -7.26 -1.99
CA PHE A 158 -13.02 -7.66 -1.34
C PHE A 158 -13.55 -6.59 -0.38
N PRO A 159 -12.79 -6.08 0.62
CA PRO A 159 -13.25 -4.97 1.44
C PRO A 159 -13.64 -3.74 0.62
N ILE A 160 -12.89 -3.38 -0.40
CA ILE A 160 -13.21 -2.26 -1.29
C ILE A 160 -14.54 -2.50 -2.00
N LEU A 161 -14.76 -3.70 -2.54
CA LEU A 161 -16.02 -4.08 -3.18
C LEU A 161 -17.20 -3.97 -2.21
N PHE A 162 -17.05 -4.45 -0.97
CA PHE A 162 -18.09 -4.33 0.06
C PHE A 162 -18.40 -2.87 0.40
N ILE A 163 -17.39 -2.00 0.47
CA ILE A 163 -17.58 -0.56 0.69
C ILE A 163 -18.36 0.04 -0.48
N ILE A 164 -17.97 -0.26 -1.72
CA ILE A 164 -18.66 0.22 -2.94
C ILE A 164 -20.13 -0.22 -2.93
N ILE A 165 -20.39 -1.50 -2.64
CA ILE A 165 -21.75 -2.05 -2.55
C ILE A 165 -22.55 -1.36 -1.45
N ALA A 166 -21.95 -1.12 -0.27
CA ALA A 166 -22.61 -0.44 0.84
C ALA A 166 -23.06 0.98 0.45
N TYR A 167 -22.18 1.74 -0.20
CA TYR A 167 -22.53 3.08 -0.71
C TYR A 167 -23.54 3.03 -1.85
N LEU A 168 -23.49 2.02 -2.72
CA LEU A 168 -24.52 1.83 -3.76
C LEU A 168 -25.89 1.56 -3.15
N VAL A 169 -25.97 0.66 -2.18
CA VAL A 169 -27.22 0.36 -1.46
C VAL A 169 -27.77 1.61 -0.78
N GLU A 170 -26.90 2.39 -0.14
CA GLU A 170 -27.31 3.66 0.49
C GLU A 170 -27.82 4.66 -0.53
N ALA A 171 -27.12 4.82 -1.68
CA ALA A 171 -27.54 5.69 -2.77
C ALA A 171 -28.90 5.30 -3.38
N ILE A 172 -29.16 3.98 -3.52
CA ILE A 172 -30.46 3.47 -3.97
C ILE A 172 -31.57 3.81 -2.95
N ARG A 173 -31.28 3.56 -1.65
CA ARG A 173 -32.25 3.86 -0.57
C ARG A 173 -32.61 5.34 -0.51
N GLN A 174 -31.63 6.21 -0.69
CA GLN A 174 -31.81 7.67 -0.68
C GLN A 174 -32.28 8.23 -2.01
N ARG A 175 -32.47 7.41 -3.05
CA ARG A 175 -32.80 7.80 -4.42
C ARG A 175 -31.78 8.79 -5.05
N GLN A 176 -30.52 8.66 -4.68
CA GLN A 176 -29.40 9.52 -5.11
C GLN A 176 -28.37 8.78 -5.97
N VAL A 177 -28.82 7.85 -6.81
CA VAL A 177 -27.93 7.03 -7.66
C VAL A 177 -27.07 7.88 -8.59
N ALA A 178 -27.59 9.02 -9.08
CA ALA A 178 -26.84 9.95 -9.91
C ALA A 178 -25.65 10.59 -9.16
N HIS A 179 -25.74 10.77 -7.85
CA HIS A 179 -24.62 11.23 -7.02
C HIS A 179 -23.56 10.13 -6.83
N TRP A 180 -23.96 8.87 -6.75
CA TRP A 180 -23.06 7.74 -6.61
C TRP A 180 -22.21 7.52 -7.88
N LEU A 181 -22.74 7.88 -9.06
CA LEU A 181 -22.06 7.73 -10.36
C LEU A 181 -21.08 8.88 -10.68
N LYS A 182 -21.07 9.95 -9.90
CA LYS A 182 -20.13 11.08 -10.05
C LYS A 182 -18.83 10.83 -9.27
#